data_131072ffe74c15e3454fa6d6d0f0daa2
#
_entry.id   131072ffe74c15e3454fa6d6d0f0daa2
#
_cell.length_a   1.000
_cell.length_b   1.000
_cell.length_c   1.000
_cell.angle_alpha   90.00
_cell.angle_beta   90.00
_cell.angle_gamma   90.00
#
_symmetry.space_group_name_H-M   'P 1'
#
loop_
_entity.id
_entity.type
_entity.pdbx_description
1 polymer ?
#
loop_
_entity_poly.entity_id
_entity_poly.type
_entity_poly.pdbx_seq_one_letter_code
_entity_poly.pdbx_strand_id
1 'polypeptide(L)'
;MQHLYGEFTQNQIAQTKKSLRGSIFFLLLCVDSKTSHEYKDVDINKCFKGLLLKLGGMNQLLMNQPELVIVMSLLQAAMNEYNNPEFEFHTYRKLILDAGAEVDKLKEV
;
A
#
# COMPACT_ATOMS: atom_id res chain seq x y z
N MET A 1 -5.84 19.22 -4.13
CA MET A 1 -5.27 18.77 -2.86
C MET A 1 -4.01 19.57 -2.55
N GLN A 2 -3.93 20.13 -1.36
CA GLN A 2 -2.77 20.93 -0.95
C GLN A 2 -1.80 20.08 -0.13
N HIS A 3 -0.53 20.44 -0.20
CA HIS A 3 0.52 19.86 0.64
C HIS A 3 1.50 20.96 1.06
N LEU A 4 2.53 20.61 1.86
CA LEU A 4 3.43 21.61 2.47
C LEU A 4 4.18 22.48 1.46
N TYR A 5 4.39 22.00 0.23
CA TYR A 5 5.22 22.65 -0.77
C TYR A 5 4.44 23.10 -2.01
N GLY A 6 3.09 23.11 -1.96
CA GLY A 6 2.26 23.50 -3.08
C GLY A 6 1.02 22.63 -3.24
N GLU A 7 0.56 22.48 -4.45
CA GLU A 7 -0.63 21.71 -4.77
C GLU A 7 -0.31 20.56 -5.72
N PHE A 8 -0.91 19.39 -5.46
CA PHE A 8 -0.90 18.31 -6.42
C PHE A 8 -1.93 18.60 -7.51
N THR A 9 -1.54 18.41 -8.76
CA THR A 9 -2.51 18.41 -9.87
C THR A 9 -3.30 17.11 -9.85
N GLN A 10 -4.47 17.12 -10.51
CA GLN A 10 -5.30 15.91 -10.65
C GLN A 10 -4.50 14.77 -11.31
N ASN A 11 -3.68 15.09 -12.32
CA ASN A 11 -2.84 14.08 -12.97
C ASN A 11 -1.82 13.47 -12.01
N GLN A 12 -1.18 14.28 -11.17
CA GLN A 12 -0.21 13.78 -10.19
C GLN A 12 -0.89 12.85 -9.18
N ILE A 13 -2.08 13.20 -8.72
CA ILE A 13 -2.83 12.37 -7.78
C ILE A 13 -3.25 11.05 -8.45
N ALA A 14 -3.77 11.13 -9.67
CA ALA A 14 -4.18 9.94 -10.42
C ALA A 14 -3.00 8.98 -10.64
N GLN A 15 -1.83 9.50 -11.02
CA GLN A 15 -0.62 8.71 -11.21
C GLN A 15 -0.13 8.11 -9.90
N THR A 16 -0.18 8.88 -8.82
CA THR A 16 0.22 8.42 -7.49
C THR A 16 -0.69 7.28 -7.03
N LYS A 17 -2.01 7.42 -7.20
CA LYS A 17 -2.97 6.35 -6.86
C LYS A 17 -2.69 5.08 -7.65
N LYS A 18 -2.44 5.21 -8.95
CA LYS A 18 -2.11 4.08 -9.81
C LYS A 18 -0.83 3.38 -9.36
N SER A 19 0.21 4.16 -9.06
CA SER A 19 1.48 3.63 -8.60
C SER A 19 1.33 2.90 -7.27
N LEU A 20 0.59 3.48 -6.32
CA LEU A 20 0.34 2.86 -5.02
C LEU A 20 -0.42 1.55 -5.15
N ARG A 21 -1.48 1.53 -5.98
CA ARG A 21 -2.24 0.29 -6.22
C ARG A 21 -1.34 -0.79 -6.81
N GLY A 22 -0.48 -0.44 -7.75
CA GLY A 22 0.46 -1.38 -8.34
C GLY A 22 1.43 -1.94 -7.32
N SER A 23 1.98 -1.10 -6.46
CA SER A 23 2.89 -1.52 -5.40
C SER A 23 2.20 -2.42 -4.37
N ILE A 24 0.96 -2.10 -4.01
CA ILE A 24 0.17 -2.90 -3.07
C ILE A 24 -0.18 -4.26 -3.69
N PHE A 25 -0.62 -4.28 -4.95
CA PHE A 25 -0.95 -5.51 -5.65
C PHE A 25 0.25 -6.44 -5.81
N PHE A 26 1.44 -5.86 -5.99
CA PHE A 26 2.68 -6.62 -6.08
C PHE A 26 2.90 -7.47 -4.82
N LEU A 27 2.55 -6.93 -3.65
CA LEU A 27 2.65 -7.68 -2.39
C LEU A 27 1.75 -8.92 -2.38
N LEU A 28 0.61 -8.85 -3.06
CA LEU A 28 -0.27 -10.02 -3.21
C LEU A 28 0.33 -11.04 -4.18
N LEU A 29 0.86 -10.57 -5.32
CA LEU A 29 1.46 -11.45 -6.32
C LEU A 29 2.64 -12.24 -5.76
N CYS A 30 3.43 -11.65 -4.87
CA CYS A 30 4.59 -12.30 -4.26
C CYS A 30 4.20 -13.47 -3.36
N VAL A 31 2.97 -13.50 -2.86
CA VAL A 31 2.51 -14.51 -1.88
C VAL A 31 1.50 -15.48 -2.47
N ASP A 32 0.76 -15.07 -3.51
CA ASP A 32 -0.23 -15.92 -4.17
C ASP A 32 0.46 -17.15 -4.77
N SER A 33 -0.03 -18.35 -4.44
CA SER A 33 0.56 -19.61 -4.90
C SER A 33 0.63 -19.72 -6.43
N LYS A 34 -0.22 -19.00 -7.14
CA LYS A 34 -0.24 -19.02 -8.61
C LYS A 34 0.88 -18.21 -9.24
N THR A 35 1.44 -17.23 -8.54
CA THR A 35 2.40 -16.28 -9.09
C THR A 35 3.69 -16.17 -8.27
N SER A 36 3.71 -16.64 -7.03
CA SER A 36 4.85 -16.43 -6.11
C SER A 36 6.17 -17.00 -6.65
N HIS A 37 6.12 -18.04 -7.47
CA HIS A 37 7.33 -18.64 -8.04
C HIS A 37 8.11 -17.66 -8.94
N GLU A 38 7.45 -16.65 -9.49
CA GLU A 38 8.10 -15.61 -10.30
C GLU A 38 8.80 -14.56 -9.44
N TYR A 39 8.49 -14.50 -8.14
CA TYR A 39 8.97 -13.47 -7.24
C TYR A 39 9.70 -14.03 -6.00
N LYS A 40 10.21 -15.24 -6.10
CA LYS A 40 10.82 -15.95 -4.95
C LYS A 40 12.04 -15.25 -4.36
N ASP A 41 12.70 -14.38 -5.14
CA ASP A 41 13.88 -13.64 -4.69
C ASP A 41 13.55 -12.29 -4.08
N VAL A 42 12.25 -11.94 -3.99
CA VAL A 42 11.81 -10.67 -3.45
C VAL A 42 11.76 -10.73 -1.91
N ASP A 43 12.38 -9.77 -1.26
CA ASP A 43 12.26 -9.60 0.18
C ASP A 43 10.97 -8.84 0.48
N ILE A 44 9.92 -9.59 0.81
CA ILE A 44 8.58 -9.05 1.02
C ILE A 44 8.54 -8.07 2.19
N ASN A 45 9.22 -8.40 3.30
CA ASN A 45 9.27 -7.50 4.45
C ASN A 45 9.92 -6.17 4.11
N LYS A 46 10.96 -6.18 3.29
CA LYS A 46 11.61 -4.96 2.83
C LYS A 46 10.67 -4.14 1.96
N CYS A 47 9.88 -4.79 1.12
CA CYS A 47 8.88 -4.12 0.29
C CYS A 47 7.81 -3.45 1.16
N PHE A 48 7.30 -4.12 2.20
CA PHE A 48 6.35 -3.53 3.14
C PHE A 48 6.94 -2.30 3.83
N LYS A 49 8.15 -2.43 4.36
CA LYS A 49 8.80 -1.33 5.09
C LYS A 49 9.02 -0.12 4.19
N GLY A 50 9.48 -0.35 2.96
CA GLY A 50 9.69 0.73 2.00
C GLY A 50 8.40 1.44 1.63
N LEU A 51 7.32 0.67 1.41
CA LEU A 51 6.02 1.24 1.08
C LEU A 51 5.43 2.02 2.25
N LEU A 52 5.53 1.49 3.47
CA LEU A 52 5.05 2.19 4.67
C LEU A 52 5.80 3.51 4.89
N LEU A 53 7.11 3.50 4.66
CA LEU A 53 7.92 4.71 4.78
C LEU A 53 7.51 5.76 3.75
N LYS A 54 7.29 5.34 2.51
CA LYS A 54 6.82 6.22 1.44
C LYS A 54 5.46 6.83 1.77
N LEU A 55 4.53 6.02 2.27
CA LEU A 55 3.20 6.47 2.64
C LEU A 55 3.24 7.45 3.82
N GLY A 56 4.12 7.20 4.79
CA GLY A 56 4.32 8.13 5.91
C GLY A 56 4.79 9.50 5.44
N GLY A 57 5.75 9.53 4.51
CA GLY A 57 6.22 10.78 3.91
C GLY A 57 5.12 11.49 3.12
N MET A 58 4.35 10.74 2.33
CA MET A 58 3.21 11.31 1.59
C MET A 58 2.15 11.89 2.53
N ASN A 59 1.86 11.19 3.62
CA ASN A 59 0.85 11.66 4.59
C ASN A 59 1.24 13.01 5.19
N GLN A 60 2.53 13.21 5.47
CA GLN A 60 3.02 14.50 5.94
C GLN A 60 2.86 15.59 4.87
N LEU A 61 3.25 15.29 3.64
CA LEU A 61 3.15 16.24 2.53
C LEU A 61 1.70 16.60 2.21
N LEU A 62 0.77 15.67 2.35
CA LEU A 62 -0.64 15.86 2.05
C LEU A 62 -1.46 16.28 3.26
N MET A 63 -0.80 16.72 4.33
CA MET A 63 -1.45 17.28 5.52
C MET A 63 -2.39 16.27 6.21
N ASN A 64 -1.89 15.04 6.38
CA ASN A 64 -2.55 13.97 7.15
C ASN A 64 -3.90 13.56 6.59
N GLN A 65 -3.91 13.00 5.39
CA GLN A 65 -5.11 12.42 4.79
C GLN A 65 -5.53 11.15 5.55
N PRO A 66 -6.78 11.09 6.06
CA PRO A 66 -7.24 9.91 6.82
C PRO A 66 -7.13 8.60 6.02
N GLU A 67 -7.37 8.66 4.73
CA GLU A 67 -7.31 7.49 3.85
C GLU A 67 -5.90 6.89 3.81
N LEU A 68 -4.85 7.72 3.86
CA LEU A 68 -3.47 7.23 3.90
C LEU A 68 -3.16 6.53 5.21
N VAL A 69 -3.69 7.03 6.32
CA VAL A 69 -3.53 6.39 7.64
C VAL A 69 -4.18 5.00 7.62
N ILE A 70 -5.36 4.89 7.02
CA ILE A 70 -6.07 3.61 6.91
C ILE A 70 -5.27 2.64 6.04
N VAL A 71 -4.75 3.09 4.90
CA VAL A 71 -3.91 2.27 4.03
C VAL A 71 -2.70 1.76 4.79
N MET A 72 -2.01 2.63 5.52
CA MET A 72 -0.84 2.24 6.32
C MET A 72 -1.20 1.19 7.37
N SER A 73 -2.33 1.37 8.06
CA SER A 73 -2.79 0.41 9.06
C SER A 73 -3.09 -0.96 8.46
N LEU A 74 -3.73 -0.99 7.29
CA LEU A 74 -4.03 -2.23 6.59
C LEU A 74 -2.76 -2.94 6.11
N LEU A 75 -1.79 -2.19 5.60
CA LEU A 75 -0.52 -2.75 5.16
C LEU A 75 0.30 -3.26 6.34
N GLN A 76 0.28 -2.56 7.47
CA GLN A 76 0.95 -3.04 8.68
C GLN A 76 0.33 -4.35 9.15
N ALA A 77 -1.00 -4.43 9.13
CA ALA A 77 -1.71 -5.67 9.49
C ALA A 77 -1.36 -6.80 8.52
N ALA A 78 -1.26 -6.51 7.22
CA ALA A 78 -0.89 -7.50 6.21
C ALA A 78 0.55 -8.00 6.42
N MET A 79 1.48 -7.11 6.75
CA MET A 79 2.85 -7.50 7.06
C MET A 79 2.91 -8.38 8.30
N ASN A 80 2.13 -8.03 9.34
CA ASN A 80 2.06 -8.84 10.55
C ASN A 80 1.50 -10.24 10.25
N GLU A 81 0.48 -10.31 9.39
CA GLU A 81 -0.08 -11.60 8.97
C GLU A 81 0.94 -12.41 8.17
N TYR A 82 1.67 -11.77 7.27
CA TYR A 82 2.72 -12.44 6.50
C TYR A 82 3.77 -13.08 7.41
N ASN A 83 4.10 -12.44 8.53
CA ASN A 83 5.11 -12.92 9.48
C ASN A 83 4.52 -13.80 10.60
N ASN A 84 3.21 -14.04 10.58
CA ASN A 84 2.54 -14.87 11.57
C ASN A 84 2.91 -16.34 11.35
N PRO A 85 3.34 -17.08 12.40
CA PRO A 85 3.57 -18.54 12.27
C PRO A 85 2.34 -19.31 11.80
N GLU A 86 1.15 -18.81 12.08
CA GLU A 86 -0.12 -19.36 11.63
C GLU A 86 -0.69 -18.60 10.43
N PHE A 87 0.18 -18.23 9.51
CA PHE A 87 -0.17 -17.45 8.33
C PHE A 87 -1.37 -18.04 7.58
N GLU A 88 -2.35 -17.17 7.28
CA GLU A 88 -3.51 -17.54 6.47
C GLU A 88 -3.59 -16.61 5.25
N PHE A 89 -3.53 -17.20 4.07
CA PHE A 89 -3.50 -16.44 2.81
C PHE A 89 -4.78 -15.62 2.60
N HIS A 90 -5.96 -16.16 2.93
CA HIS A 90 -7.22 -15.43 2.73
C HIS A 90 -7.27 -14.13 3.55
N THR A 91 -6.78 -14.18 4.79
CA THR A 91 -6.69 -12.99 5.64
C THR A 91 -5.72 -11.97 5.04
N TYR A 92 -4.54 -12.44 4.63
CA TYR A 92 -3.54 -11.60 3.98
C TYR A 92 -4.11 -10.95 2.71
N ARG A 93 -4.74 -11.74 1.85
CA ARG A 93 -5.33 -11.27 0.60
C ARG A 93 -6.38 -10.18 0.84
N LYS A 94 -7.26 -10.40 1.83
CA LYS A 94 -8.29 -9.42 2.16
C LYS A 94 -7.69 -8.09 2.60
N LEU A 95 -6.67 -8.13 3.44
CA LEU A 95 -6.00 -6.91 3.91
C LEU A 95 -5.36 -6.14 2.75
N ILE A 96 -4.70 -6.85 1.84
CA ILE A 96 -4.09 -6.22 0.65
C ILE A 96 -5.17 -5.60 -0.25
N LEU A 97 -6.27 -6.32 -0.52
CA LEU A 97 -7.34 -5.80 -1.37
C LEU A 97 -8.03 -4.61 -0.72
N ASP A 98 -8.24 -4.64 0.58
CA ASP A 98 -8.84 -3.52 1.32
C ASP A 98 -7.92 -2.28 1.27
N ALA A 99 -6.61 -2.48 1.38
CA ALA A 99 -5.64 -1.38 1.27
C ALA A 99 -5.71 -0.74 -0.13
N GLY A 100 -5.77 -1.56 -1.18
CA GLY A 100 -5.91 -1.05 -2.55
C GLY A 100 -7.21 -0.28 -2.75
N ALA A 101 -8.32 -0.79 -2.21
CA ALA A 101 -9.61 -0.10 -2.28
C ALA A 101 -9.58 1.24 -1.55
N GLU A 102 -8.87 1.31 -0.42
CA GLU A 102 -8.75 2.56 0.33
C GLU A 102 -7.95 3.62 -0.42
N VAL A 103 -6.93 3.20 -1.20
CA VAL A 103 -6.18 4.12 -2.06
C VAL A 103 -7.11 4.83 -3.04
N ASP A 104 -8.12 4.13 -3.56
CA ASP A 104 -9.06 4.72 -4.51
C ASP A 104 -9.92 5.82 -3.89
N LYS A 105 -10.01 5.87 -2.57
CA LYS A 105 -10.76 6.90 -1.84
C LYS A 105 -9.96 8.18 -1.62
N LEU A 106 -8.66 8.21 -1.97
CA LEU A 106 -7.88 9.43 -1.87
C LEU A 106 -8.53 10.52 -2.72
N LYS A 107 -8.78 11.66 -2.08
CA LYS A 107 -9.53 12.74 -2.71
C LYS A 107 -8.61 13.64 -3.53
N GLU A 108 -9.10 13.96 -4.71
CA GLU A 108 -8.51 15.00 -5.56
C GLU A 108 -9.20 16.32 -5.21
N VAL A 109 -8.43 17.36 -5.06
CA VAL A 109 -8.96 18.69 -4.76
C VAL A 109 -8.85 19.58 -5.97
#